data_fb0c588171ddfc0a32e8526ae14d5646
#
_entry.id   fb0c588171ddfc0a32e8526ae14d5646
#
_cell.length_a   1.000
_cell.length_b   1.000
_cell.length_c   1.000
_cell.angle_alpha   90.00
_cell.angle_beta   90.00
_cell.angle_gamma   90.00
#
_symmetry.space_group_name_H-M   'P 1'
#
loop_
_entity.id
_entity.type
_entity.pdbx_description
1 polymer ?
#
loop_
_entity_poly.entity_id
_entity_poly.type
_entity_poly.pdbx_seq_one_letter_code
_entity_poly.pdbx_strand_id
1 'polypeptide(L)'
;MGNPLLREEAIPFSLEEIASNETKELVQSMWDTMEEYGGIGLAAPQIGISKQLAIIRIDEDNERYPDSDESEEFVIFNPKITPLDKTLQGFWEGCLSVPGLRGVVFRPRKVQIDYLDESAKNKSFIAEDFLATVFQHELDHLFGKLFIDRMEDISSLAFEDELILSEEEKDL
;
A
#
# COMPACT_ATOMS: atom_id res chain seq x y z
N MET A 1 -9.00 10.73 6.38
CA MET A 1 -9.54 9.97 7.54
C MET A 1 -10.95 10.46 7.87
N GLY A 2 -11.82 9.60 8.44
CA GLY A 2 -13.21 10.00 8.85
C GLY A 2 -14.30 9.55 7.86
N ASN A 3 -13.97 9.25 6.59
CA ASN A 3 -14.94 8.63 5.68
C ASN A 3 -15.18 7.16 6.12
N PRO A 4 -16.44 6.71 6.33
CA PRO A 4 -16.75 5.35 6.75
C PRO A 4 -16.20 4.27 5.83
N LEU A 5 -16.15 4.53 4.52
CA LEU A 5 -15.67 3.61 3.50
C LEU A 5 -14.23 3.14 3.76
N LEU A 6 -13.38 4.00 4.34
CA LEU A 6 -12.01 3.63 4.74
C LEU A 6 -11.95 2.64 5.90
N ARG A 7 -13.09 2.30 6.50
CA ARG A 7 -13.22 1.39 7.64
C ARG A 7 -13.98 0.12 7.30
N GLU A 8 -14.41 -0.02 6.06
CA GLU A 8 -15.14 -1.19 5.57
C GLU A 8 -14.18 -2.17 4.91
N GLU A 9 -14.49 -3.46 4.99
CA GLU A 9 -13.80 -4.47 4.18
C GLU A 9 -14.28 -4.35 2.73
N ALA A 10 -13.33 -4.16 1.82
CA ALA A 10 -13.62 -4.00 0.41
C ALA A 10 -14.10 -5.31 -0.23
N ILE A 11 -14.96 -5.19 -1.22
CA ILE A 11 -15.56 -6.33 -1.92
C ILE A 11 -14.58 -6.90 -2.96
N PRO A 12 -14.35 -8.21 -3.02
CA PRO A 12 -13.54 -8.83 -4.07
C PRO A 12 -14.09 -8.55 -5.48
N PHE A 13 -13.19 -8.50 -6.46
CA PHE A 13 -13.54 -8.51 -7.88
C PHE A 13 -13.86 -9.93 -8.35
N SER A 14 -14.84 -10.08 -9.23
CA SER A 14 -14.98 -11.29 -10.04
C SER A 14 -13.96 -11.29 -11.20
N LEU A 15 -13.68 -12.45 -11.81
CA LEU A 15 -12.78 -12.52 -12.96
C LEU A 15 -13.30 -11.72 -14.17
N GLU A 16 -14.63 -11.64 -14.33
CA GLU A 16 -15.27 -10.85 -15.38
C GLU A 16 -15.09 -9.34 -15.15
N GLU A 17 -15.25 -8.89 -13.90
CA GLU A 17 -15.01 -7.49 -13.53
C GLU A 17 -13.55 -7.09 -13.79
N ILE A 18 -12.56 -7.92 -13.43
CA ILE A 18 -11.13 -7.63 -13.68
C ILE A 18 -10.88 -7.41 -15.18
N ALA A 19 -11.51 -8.22 -16.05
CA ALA A 19 -11.32 -8.14 -17.49
C ALA A 19 -12.09 -6.97 -18.15
N SER A 20 -12.95 -6.26 -17.42
CA SER A 20 -13.81 -5.21 -17.98
C SER A 20 -13.04 -3.95 -18.35
N ASN A 21 -13.61 -3.16 -19.26
CA ASN A 21 -13.02 -1.85 -19.61
C ASN A 21 -13.14 -0.85 -18.46
N GLU A 22 -14.22 -0.92 -17.70
CA GLU A 22 -14.44 -0.07 -16.52
C GLU A 22 -13.33 -0.25 -15.48
N THR A 23 -12.89 -1.50 -15.29
CA THR A 23 -11.78 -1.78 -14.35
C THR A 23 -10.44 -1.28 -14.90
N LYS A 24 -10.21 -1.37 -16.21
CA LYS A 24 -8.99 -0.80 -16.83
C LYS A 24 -8.94 0.72 -16.70
N GLU A 25 -10.08 1.40 -16.92
CA GLU A 25 -10.20 2.84 -16.73
C GLU A 25 -10.00 3.23 -15.26
N LEU A 26 -10.50 2.41 -14.32
CA LEU A 26 -10.28 2.61 -12.91
C LEU A 26 -8.78 2.51 -12.55
N VAL A 27 -8.10 1.45 -13.01
CA VAL A 27 -6.66 1.26 -12.78
C VAL A 27 -5.87 2.46 -13.31
N GLN A 28 -6.18 2.93 -14.54
CA GLN A 28 -5.52 4.11 -15.11
C GLN A 28 -5.77 5.36 -14.24
N SER A 29 -7.00 5.59 -13.81
CA SER A 29 -7.34 6.72 -12.94
C SER A 29 -6.65 6.65 -11.58
N MET A 30 -6.41 5.43 -11.08
CA MET A 30 -5.63 5.23 -9.84
C MET A 30 -4.16 5.60 -10.04
N TRP A 31 -3.55 5.20 -11.17
CA TRP A 31 -2.18 5.59 -11.52
C TRP A 31 -2.05 7.11 -11.62
N ASP A 32 -2.94 7.77 -12.36
CA ASP A 32 -2.96 9.23 -12.54
C ASP A 32 -3.08 9.94 -11.17
N THR A 33 -3.97 9.43 -10.30
CA THR A 33 -4.17 9.99 -8.95
C THR A 33 -2.93 9.79 -8.08
N MET A 34 -2.35 8.58 -8.08
CA MET A 34 -1.15 8.27 -7.28
C MET A 34 0.02 9.19 -7.67
N GLU A 35 0.22 9.39 -8.97
CA GLU A 35 1.27 10.27 -9.51
C GLU A 35 1.03 11.74 -9.13
N GLU A 36 -0.21 12.24 -9.23
CA GLU A 36 -0.57 13.61 -8.85
C GLU A 36 -0.23 13.91 -7.37
N TYR A 37 -0.43 12.93 -6.48
CA TYR A 37 -0.19 13.08 -5.05
C TYR A 37 1.20 12.59 -4.60
N GLY A 38 2.06 12.12 -5.52
CA GLY A 38 3.41 11.67 -5.21
C GLY A 38 3.47 10.44 -4.31
N GLY A 39 2.45 9.57 -4.39
CA GLY A 39 2.39 8.31 -3.65
C GLY A 39 3.18 7.21 -4.33
N ILE A 40 3.60 6.20 -3.56
CA ILE A 40 4.23 4.96 -4.03
C ILE A 40 3.21 3.82 -4.14
N GLY A 41 2.03 3.99 -3.56
CA GLY A 41 0.91 3.06 -3.62
C GLY A 41 -0.42 3.77 -3.44
N LEU A 42 -1.49 3.12 -3.90
CA LEU A 42 -2.86 3.61 -3.74
C LEU A 42 -3.83 2.43 -3.76
N ALA A 43 -4.75 2.41 -2.80
CA ALA A 43 -5.83 1.43 -2.73
C ALA A 43 -7.18 2.03 -3.16
N ALA A 44 -8.03 1.27 -3.85
CA ALA A 44 -9.32 1.74 -4.34
C ALA A 44 -10.24 2.34 -3.26
N PRO A 45 -10.27 1.84 -2.00
CA PRO A 45 -11.03 2.49 -0.94
C PRO A 45 -10.63 3.94 -0.65
N GLN A 46 -9.37 4.34 -0.91
CA GLN A 46 -8.88 5.70 -0.69
C GLN A 46 -9.51 6.71 -1.67
N ILE A 47 -9.90 6.26 -2.86
CA ILE A 47 -10.60 7.07 -3.88
C ILE A 47 -12.11 6.82 -3.88
N GLY A 48 -12.66 6.19 -2.85
CA GLY A 48 -14.10 6.03 -2.65
C GLY A 48 -14.70 4.77 -3.31
N ILE A 49 -13.88 3.81 -3.72
CA ILE A 49 -14.35 2.57 -4.38
C ILE A 49 -14.05 1.38 -3.46
N SER A 50 -15.12 0.79 -2.86
CA SER A 50 -15.01 -0.33 -1.93
C SER A 50 -14.80 -1.66 -2.68
N LYS A 51 -13.65 -1.78 -3.37
CA LYS A 51 -13.23 -2.98 -4.11
C LYS A 51 -11.80 -3.36 -3.74
N GLN A 52 -11.50 -4.67 -3.74
CA GLN A 52 -10.18 -5.18 -3.43
C GLN A 52 -9.21 -4.99 -4.61
N LEU A 53 -8.71 -3.77 -4.77
CA LEU A 53 -7.72 -3.35 -5.74
C LEU A 53 -6.74 -2.38 -5.08
N ALA A 54 -5.45 -2.64 -5.28
CA ALA A 54 -4.36 -1.73 -4.93
C ALA A 54 -3.36 -1.67 -6.08
N ILE A 55 -2.69 -0.53 -6.22
CA ILE A 55 -1.57 -0.33 -7.13
C ILE A 55 -0.34 0.08 -6.34
N ILE A 56 0.84 -0.38 -6.76
CA ILE A 56 2.12 -0.03 -6.14
C ILE A 56 3.14 0.15 -7.26
N ARG A 57 3.95 1.22 -7.21
CA ARG A 57 5.08 1.46 -8.11
C ARG A 57 6.36 1.57 -7.29
N ILE A 58 7.39 0.86 -7.75
CA ILE A 58 8.75 0.93 -7.19
C ILE A 58 9.61 1.56 -8.27
N ASP A 59 10.17 2.74 -7.99
CA ASP A 59 11.00 3.44 -8.95
C ASP A 59 12.44 2.90 -8.94
N GLU A 60 13.12 2.97 -10.11
CA GLU A 60 14.53 2.53 -10.32
C GLU A 60 15.52 3.22 -9.37
N ASP A 61 15.27 4.49 -9.05
CA ASP A 61 16.12 5.31 -8.20
C ASP A 61 15.85 5.12 -6.70
N ASN A 62 15.05 4.10 -6.33
CA ASN A 62 14.80 3.84 -4.91
C ASN A 62 16.07 3.31 -4.26
N GLU A 63 16.77 4.15 -3.49
CA GLU A 63 18.03 3.82 -2.78
C GLU A 63 17.93 2.57 -1.90
N ARG A 64 16.69 2.16 -1.57
CA ARG A 64 16.39 0.95 -0.78
C ARG A 64 16.32 -0.33 -1.63
N TYR A 65 16.28 -0.20 -2.97
CA TYR A 65 16.27 -1.33 -3.92
C TYR A 65 17.28 -1.10 -5.06
N PRO A 66 18.58 -1.00 -4.74
CA PRO A 66 19.63 -0.67 -5.72
C PRO A 66 19.84 -1.73 -6.82
N ASP A 67 19.21 -2.89 -6.67
CA ASP A 67 19.31 -4.01 -7.63
C ASP A 67 18.11 -4.08 -8.60
N SER A 68 17.13 -3.15 -8.52
CA SER A 68 16.06 -3.05 -9.51
C SER A 68 16.52 -2.18 -10.67
N ASP A 69 16.92 -2.81 -11.77
CA ASP A 69 17.32 -2.12 -13.02
C ASP A 69 16.12 -1.51 -13.79
N GLU A 70 14.89 -1.68 -13.32
CA GLU A 70 13.65 -1.18 -13.93
C GLU A 70 12.60 -0.87 -12.85
N SER A 71 11.77 0.15 -13.08
CA SER A 71 10.60 0.39 -12.23
C SER A 71 9.63 -0.80 -12.31
N GLU A 72 9.20 -1.29 -11.16
CA GLU A 72 8.20 -2.36 -11.09
C GLU A 72 6.83 -1.80 -10.73
N GLU A 73 5.82 -2.12 -11.54
CA GLU A 73 4.42 -1.77 -11.30
C GLU A 73 3.61 -3.01 -10.92
N PHE A 74 2.83 -2.88 -9.86
CA PHE A 74 1.93 -3.92 -9.39
C PHE A 74 0.50 -3.43 -9.45
N VAL A 75 -0.36 -4.18 -10.14
CA VAL A 75 -1.81 -4.05 -10.06
C VAL A 75 -2.35 -5.31 -9.39
N ILE A 76 -2.93 -5.15 -8.22
CA ILE A 76 -3.18 -6.23 -7.27
C ILE A 76 -4.67 -6.33 -7.02
N PHE A 77 -5.30 -7.40 -7.52
CA PHE A 77 -6.70 -7.73 -7.25
C PHE A 77 -6.81 -8.87 -6.25
N ASN A 78 -7.76 -8.77 -5.32
CA ASN A 78 -8.13 -9.82 -4.37
C ASN A 78 -6.92 -10.42 -3.63
N PRO A 79 -6.08 -9.61 -3.00
CA PRO A 79 -4.85 -10.10 -2.40
C PRO A 79 -5.09 -10.93 -1.15
N LYS A 80 -4.16 -11.86 -0.94
CA LYS A 80 -3.94 -12.52 0.34
C LYS A 80 -2.49 -12.30 0.75
N ILE A 81 -2.29 -11.74 1.95
CA ILE A 81 -0.96 -11.52 2.51
C ILE A 81 -0.67 -12.56 3.59
N THR A 82 0.53 -13.11 3.58
CA THR A 82 0.97 -14.14 4.51
C THR A 82 2.37 -13.79 5.03
N PRO A 83 2.52 -13.47 6.34
CA PRO A 83 3.84 -13.29 6.94
C PRO A 83 4.67 -14.59 6.85
N LEU A 84 5.93 -14.47 6.40
CA LEU A 84 6.82 -15.61 6.22
C LEU A 84 7.76 -15.82 7.42
N ASP A 85 7.94 -14.80 8.24
CA ASP A 85 8.65 -14.92 9.52
C ASP A 85 7.97 -14.06 10.61
N LYS A 86 8.53 -14.09 11.82
CA LYS A 86 8.01 -13.32 12.97
C LYS A 86 8.82 -12.07 13.27
N THR A 87 9.87 -11.81 12.50
CA THR A 87 10.70 -10.63 12.67
C THR A 87 9.90 -9.40 12.29
N LEU A 88 9.82 -8.45 13.19
CA LEU A 88 9.20 -7.17 12.96
C LEU A 88 10.26 -6.12 12.64
N GLN A 89 9.87 -5.16 11.84
CA GLN A 89 10.65 -3.96 11.54
C GLN A 89 9.77 -2.73 11.69
N GLY A 90 10.34 -1.63 12.16
CA GLY A 90 9.62 -0.37 12.36
C GLY A 90 10.02 0.65 11.32
N PHE A 91 9.04 1.27 10.67
CA PHE A 91 9.22 2.41 9.79
C PHE A 91 8.25 3.54 10.14
N TRP A 92 8.64 4.76 9.84
CA TRP A 92 7.72 5.87 9.81
C TRP A 92 6.76 5.70 8.63
N GLU A 93 5.47 5.65 8.92
CA GLU A 93 4.42 5.58 7.91
C GLU A 93 3.60 6.88 7.90
N GLY A 94 3.26 7.31 6.71
CA GLY A 94 2.26 8.33 6.43
C GLY A 94 1.21 7.77 5.49
N CYS A 95 0.12 8.48 5.24
CA CYS A 95 -0.94 8.04 4.35
C CYS A 95 -1.70 9.24 3.78
N LEU A 96 -1.95 9.24 2.48
CA LEU A 96 -2.79 10.26 1.82
C LEU A 96 -4.20 10.36 2.43
N SER A 97 -4.70 9.24 2.99
CA SER A 97 -5.99 9.22 3.71
C SER A 97 -5.91 9.73 5.16
N VAL A 98 -4.71 9.99 5.69
CA VAL A 98 -4.43 10.55 7.01
C VAL A 98 -3.45 11.72 6.87
N PRO A 99 -3.85 12.80 6.17
CA PRO A 99 -2.94 13.85 5.75
C PRO A 99 -2.28 14.55 6.94
N GLY A 100 -0.98 14.85 6.78
CA GLY A 100 -0.19 15.61 7.73
C GLY A 100 0.19 14.87 9.01
N LEU A 101 -0.10 13.57 9.12
CA LEU A 101 0.29 12.74 10.26
C LEU A 101 1.20 11.60 9.83
N ARG A 102 2.21 11.35 10.66
CA ARG A 102 3.12 10.19 10.56
C ARG A 102 3.25 9.49 11.90
N GLY A 103 3.58 8.19 11.86
CA GLY A 103 3.81 7.41 13.06
C GLY A 103 4.62 6.16 12.78
N VAL A 104 5.29 5.63 13.79
CA VAL A 104 6.07 4.40 13.67
C VAL A 104 5.14 3.19 13.74
N VAL A 105 5.22 2.35 12.73
CA VAL A 105 4.48 1.08 12.65
C VAL A 105 5.45 -0.09 12.56
N PHE A 106 5.20 -1.11 13.37
CA PHE A 106 5.98 -2.35 13.31
C PHE A 106 5.22 -3.40 12.50
N ARG A 107 5.88 -3.89 11.44
CA ARG A 107 5.30 -4.88 10.53
C ARG A 107 6.23 -6.08 10.32
N PRO A 108 5.67 -7.27 9.98
CA PRO A 108 6.47 -8.39 9.51
C PRO A 108 7.43 -7.98 8.39
N ARG A 109 8.72 -8.31 8.59
CA ARG A 109 9.80 -7.96 7.68
C ARG A 109 9.71 -8.65 6.32
N LYS A 110 9.09 -9.83 6.27
CA LYS A 110 8.99 -10.65 5.07
C LYS A 110 7.58 -11.20 4.94
N VAL A 111 6.96 -10.93 3.78
CA VAL A 111 5.59 -11.36 3.49
C VAL A 111 5.51 -11.94 2.09
N GLN A 112 4.58 -12.90 1.91
CA GLN A 112 4.14 -13.36 0.60
C GLN A 112 2.79 -12.74 0.28
N ILE A 113 2.65 -12.23 -0.93
CA ILE A 113 1.42 -11.67 -1.47
C ILE A 113 0.97 -12.59 -2.61
N ASP A 114 -0.18 -13.25 -2.44
CA ASP A 114 -0.86 -14.00 -3.49
C ASP A 114 -2.02 -13.14 -4.00
N TYR A 115 -2.13 -12.92 -5.32
CA TYR A 115 -3.11 -12.00 -5.90
C TYR A 115 -3.47 -12.39 -7.33
N LEU A 116 -4.48 -11.73 -7.90
CA LEU A 116 -4.80 -11.77 -9.32
C LEU A 116 -4.22 -10.54 -10.01
N ASP A 117 -3.57 -10.72 -11.17
CA ASP A 117 -3.11 -9.63 -12.03
C ASP A 117 -4.26 -9.09 -12.92
N GLU A 118 -3.97 -8.07 -13.74
CA GLU A 118 -4.90 -7.46 -14.71
C GLU A 118 -5.44 -8.44 -15.77
N SER A 119 -4.78 -9.58 -15.96
CA SER A 119 -5.23 -10.67 -16.82
C SER A 119 -6.04 -11.72 -16.06
N ALA A 120 -6.43 -11.44 -14.81
CA ALA A 120 -7.09 -12.36 -13.89
C ALA A 120 -6.31 -13.68 -13.64
N LYS A 121 -4.97 -13.63 -13.75
CA LYS A 121 -4.08 -14.76 -13.48
C LYS A 121 -3.55 -14.70 -12.06
N ASN A 122 -3.45 -15.85 -11.42
CA ASN A 122 -2.80 -15.94 -10.11
C ASN A 122 -1.31 -15.60 -10.21
N LYS A 123 -0.89 -14.71 -9.33
CA LYS A 123 0.48 -14.31 -9.11
C LYS A 123 0.84 -14.48 -7.65
N SER A 124 2.13 -14.62 -7.40
CA SER A 124 2.69 -14.64 -6.05
C SER A 124 4.00 -13.84 -6.07
N PHE A 125 4.17 -12.99 -5.07
CA PHE A 125 5.35 -12.16 -4.89
C PHE A 125 5.81 -12.23 -3.44
N ILE A 126 7.12 -12.21 -3.20
CA ILE A 126 7.69 -12.13 -1.85
C ILE A 126 8.31 -10.76 -1.70
N ALA A 127 7.79 -9.98 -0.75
CA ALA A 127 8.34 -8.68 -0.38
C ALA A 127 9.12 -8.80 0.92
N GLU A 128 10.25 -8.08 0.98
CA GLU A 128 11.11 -8.01 2.16
C GLU A 128 11.39 -6.54 2.52
N ASP A 129 11.77 -6.31 3.76
CA ASP A 129 12.19 -5.03 4.29
C ASP A 129 11.15 -3.92 4.04
N PHE A 130 11.56 -2.77 3.56
CA PHE A 130 10.69 -1.64 3.29
C PHE A 130 9.54 -1.98 2.34
N LEU A 131 9.82 -2.74 1.28
CA LEU A 131 8.80 -3.16 0.33
C LEU A 131 7.70 -4.00 1.00
N ALA A 132 8.06 -4.86 1.96
CA ALA A 132 7.07 -5.58 2.75
C ALA A 132 6.17 -4.62 3.55
N THR A 133 6.70 -3.49 4.02
CA THR A 133 5.91 -2.47 4.71
C THR A 133 4.94 -1.79 3.74
N VAL A 134 5.40 -1.38 2.55
CA VAL A 134 4.55 -0.76 1.51
C VAL A 134 3.36 -1.66 1.14
N PHE A 135 3.63 -2.93 0.79
CA PHE A 135 2.55 -3.86 0.45
C PHE A 135 1.56 -4.04 1.60
N GLN A 136 2.04 -4.17 2.84
CA GLN A 136 1.16 -4.33 3.99
C GLN A 136 0.33 -3.07 4.25
N HIS A 137 0.90 -1.88 4.05
CA HIS A 137 0.20 -0.61 4.19
C HIS A 137 -0.97 -0.51 3.19
N GLU A 138 -0.68 -0.70 1.90
CA GLU A 138 -1.70 -0.57 0.85
C GLU A 138 -2.78 -1.65 0.96
N LEU A 139 -2.40 -2.88 1.29
CA LEU A 139 -3.37 -3.97 1.42
C LEU A 139 -4.23 -3.85 2.69
N ASP A 140 -3.75 -3.19 3.74
CA ASP A 140 -4.55 -2.89 4.93
C ASP A 140 -5.80 -2.06 4.59
N HIS A 141 -5.71 -1.12 3.64
CA HIS A 141 -6.86 -0.33 3.19
C HIS A 141 -8.00 -1.19 2.65
N LEU A 142 -7.69 -2.33 2.03
CA LEU A 142 -8.69 -3.26 1.50
C LEU A 142 -9.47 -3.99 2.62
N PHE A 143 -8.94 -3.96 3.83
CA PHE A 143 -9.53 -4.57 5.03
C PHE A 143 -9.95 -3.53 6.07
N GLY A 144 -10.17 -2.28 5.64
CA GLY A 144 -10.65 -1.18 6.47
C GLY A 144 -9.66 -0.71 7.54
N LYS A 145 -8.36 -0.93 7.33
CA LYS A 145 -7.29 -0.53 8.25
C LYS A 145 -6.49 0.65 7.70
N LEU A 146 -6.11 1.53 8.61
CA LEU A 146 -5.16 2.61 8.37
C LEU A 146 -3.90 2.34 9.19
N PHE A 147 -2.76 2.95 8.84
CA PHE A 147 -1.50 2.76 9.58
C PHE A 147 -1.64 3.06 11.07
N ILE A 148 -2.46 4.05 11.44
CA ILE A 148 -2.75 4.40 12.84
C ILE A 148 -3.37 3.26 13.64
N ASP A 149 -4.06 2.30 13.01
CA ASP A 149 -4.64 1.13 13.67
C ASP A 149 -3.59 0.06 13.96
N ARG A 150 -2.42 0.17 13.33
CA ARG A 150 -1.28 -0.75 13.48
C ARG A 150 -0.24 -0.24 14.47
N MET A 151 -0.34 1.02 14.89
CA MET A 151 0.59 1.58 15.86
C MET A 151 0.41 0.90 17.22
N GLU A 152 1.50 0.38 17.77
CA GLU A 152 1.55 -0.16 19.13
C GLU A 152 1.77 0.96 20.15
N ASP A 153 2.56 1.97 19.78
CA ASP A 153 2.86 3.13 20.61
C ASP A 153 2.40 4.42 19.92
N ILE A 154 1.27 4.95 20.39
CA ILE A 154 0.70 6.20 19.87
C ILE A 154 1.57 7.43 20.18
N SER A 155 2.56 7.33 21.07
CA SER A 155 3.45 8.45 21.37
C SER A 155 4.36 8.83 20.21
N SER A 156 4.52 7.93 19.22
CA SER A 156 5.24 8.23 17.97
C SER A 156 4.38 8.97 16.94
N LEU A 157 3.05 9.13 17.15
CA LEU A 157 2.21 9.87 16.21
C LEU A 157 2.50 11.36 16.31
N ALA A 158 2.88 11.96 15.20
CA ALA A 158 3.27 13.36 15.12
C ALA A 158 2.73 14.02 13.85
N PHE A 159 2.65 15.34 13.86
CA PHE A 159 2.47 16.10 12.64
C PHE A 159 3.77 16.06 11.82
N GLU A 160 3.62 15.89 10.50
CA GLU A 160 4.75 15.75 9.58
C GLU A 160 5.67 16.97 9.59
N ASP A 161 5.12 18.18 9.73
CA ASP A 161 5.84 19.44 9.80
C ASP A 161 6.60 19.67 11.13
N GLU A 162 6.27 18.89 12.18
CA GLU A 162 6.98 18.90 13.46
C GLU A 162 8.08 17.83 13.56
N LEU A 163 8.14 16.91 12.58
CA LEU A 163 9.11 15.83 12.58
C LEU A 163 10.44 16.30 11.98
N ILE A 164 11.52 16.19 12.78
CA ILE A 164 12.89 16.31 12.30
C ILE A 164 13.36 14.91 11.92
N LEU A 165 12.90 14.42 10.76
CA LEU A 165 13.36 13.14 10.23
C LEU A 165 14.70 13.30 9.51
N SER A 166 15.59 12.31 9.66
CA SER A 166 16.72 12.17 8.77
C SER A 166 16.24 11.95 7.33
N GLU A 167 17.08 12.21 6.34
CA GLU A 167 16.68 12.00 4.93
C GLU A 167 16.27 10.56 4.64
N GLU A 168 16.89 9.59 5.33
CA GLU A 168 16.58 8.16 5.24
C GLU A 168 15.22 7.75 5.86
N GLU A 169 14.63 8.62 6.68
CA GLU A 169 13.37 8.36 7.41
C GLU A 169 12.15 9.02 6.76
N LYS A 170 12.33 9.82 5.69
CA LYS A 170 11.26 10.61 5.07
C LYS A 170 10.42 9.85 4.04
N ASP A 171 10.82 8.64 3.64
CA ASP A 171 10.32 7.97 2.44
C ASP A 171 9.18 6.95 2.69
N LEU A 172 8.16 7.35 3.45
CA LEU A 172 6.84 6.72 3.40
C LEU A 172 5.74 7.75 3.46
#